data_d9244b5d2a8fc17f575b2b820fa218aa
#
_entry.id   d9244b5d2a8fc17f575b2b820fa218aa
#
_cell.length_a   1.000
_cell.length_b   1.000
_cell.length_c   1.000
_cell.angle_alpha   90.00
_cell.angle_beta   90.00
_cell.angle_gamma   90.00
#
_symmetry.space_group_name_H-M   'P 1'
#
loop_
_entity.id
_entity.type
_entity.pdbx_description
1 polymer ?
#
loop_
_entity_poly.entity_id
_entity_poly.type
_entity_poly.pdbx_seq_one_letter_code
_entity_poly.pdbx_strand_id
1 'polypeptide(L)'
;MATAEAVLGHTQSVRPSEDEVKGPADEHFAHLQEQLKERWQSIDDFDRSPRQILVVPSLSLDQAELMKVEGVHHYEERLLFALIRLRNPETRLIYVTSQPLHPSIVDYYLELLPGIPSSHARDRLDLFSTYDSSLRSLTEKILDRPRLIRRIKDKIKPDEAYMTCYNSTAMEKDLAQKLDLT
;
A
#
# COMPACT_ATOMS: atom_id res chain seq x y z
N MET A 1 -24.95 -14.75 -46.70
CA MET A 1 -24.48 -15.65 -45.62
C MET A 1 -22.98 -15.60 -45.61
N ALA A 2 -22.38 -14.84 -44.69
CA ALA A 2 -20.98 -14.88 -44.44
C ALA A 2 -20.80 -14.62 -42.92
N THR A 3 -20.35 -15.63 -42.23
CA THR A 3 -20.10 -15.71 -40.78
C THR A 3 -18.90 -14.87 -40.40
N ALA A 4 -19.09 -13.95 -39.44
CA ALA A 4 -18.02 -13.21 -38.79
C ALA A 4 -17.41 -14.09 -37.67
N GLU A 5 -16.19 -14.59 -37.88
CA GLU A 5 -15.38 -15.18 -36.83
C GLU A 5 -14.68 -14.05 -36.03
N ALA A 6 -14.99 -14.01 -34.75
CA ALA A 6 -14.36 -13.10 -33.79
C ALA A 6 -12.96 -13.62 -33.44
N VAL A 7 -11.95 -12.83 -33.77
CA VAL A 7 -10.56 -13.04 -33.33
C VAL A 7 -10.43 -12.62 -31.87
N LEU A 8 -10.48 -13.58 -30.96
CA LEU A 8 -10.07 -13.43 -29.57
C LEU A 8 -8.55 -13.43 -29.50
N GLY A 9 -7.94 -12.25 -29.48
CA GLY A 9 -6.52 -12.08 -29.20
C GLY A 9 -6.21 -12.50 -27.75
N HIS A 10 -5.57 -13.65 -27.60
CA HIS A 10 -4.97 -14.08 -26.33
C HIS A 10 -3.78 -13.15 -26.03
N THR A 11 -3.94 -12.27 -25.06
CA THR A 11 -2.81 -11.60 -24.44
C THR A 11 -2.08 -12.61 -23.57
N GLN A 12 -1.04 -13.23 -24.11
CA GLN A 12 -0.11 -14.04 -23.32
C GLN A 12 0.60 -13.12 -22.34
N SER A 13 0.33 -13.29 -21.04
CA SER A 13 1.18 -12.75 -20.00
C SER A 13 2.56 -13.41 -20.13
N VAL A 14 3.55 -12.65 -20.58
CA VAL A 14 4.96 -13.06 -20.60
C VAL A 14 5.37 -13.27 -19.14
N ARG A 15 5.47 -14.52 -18.70
CA ARG A 15 6.15 -14.85 -17.46
C ARG A 15 7.63 -14.55 -17.67
N PRO A 16 8.30 -13.82 -16.76
CA PRO A 16 9.75 -13.65 -16.83
C PRO A 16 10.41 -15.05 -16.80
N SER A 17 11.41 -15.27 -17.65
CA SER A 17 12.21 -16.49 -17.64
C SER A 17 12.95 -16.62 -16.30
N GLU A 18 13.00 -17.82 -15.74
CA GLU A 18 13.59 -18.15 -14.43
C GLU A 18 15.13 -17.94 -14.33
N ASP A 19 15.78 -17.40 -15.37
CA ASP A 19 17.24 -17.24 -15.49
C ASP A 19 17.73 -15.78 -15.34
N GLU A 20 16.90 -14.85 -14.85
CA GLU A 20 17.43 -13.52 -14.47
C GLU A 20 18.31 -13.65 -13.24
N VAL A 21 19.60 -13.35 -13.40
CA VAL A 21 20.58 -13.24 -12.31
C VAL A 21 20.03 -12.28 -11.27
N LYS A 22 19.60 -12.79 -10.13
CA LYS A 22 19.05 -12.00 -9.01
C LYS A 22 20.13 -11.01 -8.54
N GLY A 23 19.85 -9.72 -8.67
CA GLY A 23 20.73 -8.69 -8.17
C GLY A 23 20.64 -8.56 -6.64
N PRO A 24 21.57 -7.81 -5.99
CA PRO A 24 21.58 -7.61 -4.53
C PRO A 24 20.24 -7.08 -3.98
N ALA A 25 19.51 -6.29 -4.77
CA ALA A 25 18.19 -5.78 -4.42
C ALA A 25 17.13 -6.89 -4.40
N ASP A 26 17.25 -7.91 -5.24
CA ASP A 26 16.33 -9.05 -5.25
C ASP A 26 16.60 -9.99 -4.09
N GLU A 27 17.86 -10.16 -3.69
CA GLU A 27 18.22 -10.93 -2.50
C GLU A 27 17.71 -10.25 -1.23
N HIS A 28 17.86 -8.94 -1.13
CA HIS A 28 17.31 -8.16 -0.02
C HIS A 28 15.78 -8.29 0.06
N PHE A 29 15.08 -8.17 -1.07
CA PHE A 29 13.62 -8.34 -1.10
C PHE A 29 13.20 -9.76 -0.74
N ALA A 30 13.91 -10.78 -1.19
CA ALA A 30 13.64 -12.17 -0.82
C ALA A 30 13.80 -12.40 0.70
N HIS A 31 14.82 -11.80 1.32
CA HIS A 31 14.99 -11.84 2.78
C HIS A 31 13.81 -11.17 3.51
N LEU A 32 13.36 -10.01 3.05
CA LEU A 32 12.20 -9.32 3.62
C LEU A 32 10.92 -10.19 3.49
N GLN A 33 10.74 -10.86 2.36
CA GLN A 33 9.60 -11.77 2.15
C GLN A 33 9.63 -12.98 3.09
N GLU A 34 10.81 -13.53 3.39
CA GLU A 34 10.94 -14.63 4.36
C GLU A 34 10.60 -14.17 5.77
N GLN A 35 11.09 -13.00 6.18
CA GLN A 35 10.69 -12.39 7.46
C GLN A 35 9.17 -12.20 7.55
N LEU A 36 8.51 -11.82 6.45
CA LEU A 36 7.05 -11.69 6.41
C LEU A 36 6.38 -13.03 6.67
N LYS A 37 6.82 -14.11 6.01
CA LYS A 37 6.26 -15.45 6.20
C LYS A 37 6.38 -15.91 7.65
N GLU A 38 7.53 -15.73 8.27
CA GLU A 38 7.75 -16.08 9.68
C GLU A 38 6.79 -15.35 10.60
N ARG A 39 6.56 -14.04 10.35
CA ARG A 39 5.60 -13.22 11.11
C ARG A 39 4.14 -13.64 10.93
N TRP A 40 3.81 -14.31 9.82
CA TRP A 40 2.42 -14.71 9.50
C TRP A 40 2.11 -16.16 9.83
N GLN A 41 3.07 -16.94 10.33
CA GLN A 41 2.88 -18.37 10.64
C GLN A 41 1.89 -18.62 11.79
N SER A 42 1.57 -17.61 12.60
CA SER A 42 0.60 -17.70 13.67
C SER A 42 -0.51 -16.66 13.51
N ILE A 43 -1.70 -17.08 13.11
CA ILE A 43 -2.89 -16.22 13.01
C ILE A 43 -3.28 -15.68 14.38
N ASP A 44 -3.10 -16.46 15.45
CA ASP A 44 -3.43 -16.04 16.83
C ASP A 44 -2.45 -14.97 17.36
N ASP A 45 -1.20 -15.01 16.97
CA ASP A 45 -0.22 -13.95 17.28
C ASP A 45 -0.44 -12.70 16.43
N PHE A 46 -1.09 -12.84 15.27
CA PHE A 46 -1.38 -11.74 14.37
C PHE A 46 -2.20 -10.63 15.04
N ASP A 47 -3.16 -10.97 15.88
CA ASP A 47 -4.02 -10.00 16.58
C ASP A 47 -3.42 -9.48 17.91
N ARG A 48 -2.32 -10.05 18.40
CA ARG A 48 -1.74 -9.73 19.72
C ARG A 48 -0.38 -9.03 19.66
N SER A 49 0.34 -9.14 18.56
CA SER A 49 1.66 -8.52 18.45
C SER A 49 1.56 -7.04 18.09
N PRO A 50 2.43 -6.18 18.65
CA PRO A 50 2.58 -4.81 18.19
C PRO A 50 2.86 -4.78 16.69
N ARG A 51 2.10 -3.99 15.95
CA ARG A 51 2.25 -3.91 14.50
C ARG A 51 2.13 -2.51 13.98
N GLN A 52 2.92 -2.27 12.97
CA GLN A 52 2.86 -1.04 12.22
C GLN A 52 2.53 -1.34 10.75
N ILE A 53 1.51 -0.70 10.24
CA ILE A 53 1.02 -0.95 8.88
C ILE A 53 1.20 0.32 8.06
N LEU A 54 2.01 0.26 7.02
CA LEU A 54 2.05 1.30 6.00
C LEU A 54 1.05 0.95 4.90
N VAL A 55 0.03 1.78 4.74
CA VAL A 55 -0.98 1.64 3.68
C VAL A 55 -0.65 2.61 2.55
N VAL A 56 -0.37 2.06 1.38
CA VAL A 56 -0.14 2.80 0.14
C VAL A 56 -1.21 2.41 -0.86
N PRO A 57 -2.36 3.10 -0.90
CA PRO A 57 -3.49 2.76 -1.76
C PRO A 57 -3.24 3.18 -3.21
N SER A 58 -2.09 2.79 -3.74
CA SER A 58 -1.68 3.14 -5.09
C SER A 58 -2.39 2.28 -6.12
N LEU A 59 -2.94 2.93 -7.13
CA LEU A 59 -3.38 2.29 -8.36
C LEU A 59 -2.26 2.47 -9.38
N SER A 60 -1.29 1.54 -9.37
CA SER A 60 -0.07 1.63 -10.17
C SER A 60 -0.30 1.06 -11.57
N LEU A 61 -1.07 1.82 -12.35
CA LEU A 61 -1.35 1.63 -13.77
C LEU A 61 -0.66 2.73 -14.58
N ASP A 62 -0.52 2.52 -15.88
CA ASP A 62 -0.08 3.61 -16.75
C ASP A 62 -1.12 4.75 -16.82
N GLN A 63 -0.67 5.93 -17.24
CA GLN A 63 -1.52 7.12 -17.22
C GLN A 63 -2.76 6.99 -18.15
N ALA A 64 -2.63 6.27 -19.26
CA ALA A 64 -3.74 6.08 -20.19
C ALA A 64 -4.84 5.20 -19.58
N GLU A 65 -4.48 4.19 -18.79
CA GLU A 65 -5.41 3.36 -18.05
C GLU A 65 -6.01 4.11 -16.86
N LEU A 66 -5.21 4.90 -16.13
CA LEU A 66 -5.71 5.72 -15.01
C LEU A 66 -6.78 6.73 -15.47
N MET A 67 -6.63 7.32 -16.66
CA MET A 67 -7.63 8.25 -17.21
C MET A 67 -8.99 7.59 -17.50
N LYS A 68 -9.04 6.28 -17.67
CA LYS A 68 -10.27 5.52 -17.89
C LYS A 68 -11.01 5.19 -16.59
N VAL A 69 -10.35 5.33 -15.45
CA VAL A 69 -10.93 5.02 -14.15
C VAL A 69 -11.78 6.18 -13.66
N GLU A 70 -13.09 5.99 -13.63
CA GLU A 70 -14.02 6.99 -13.11
C GLU A 70 -13.76 7.22 -11.60
N GLY A 71 -13.59 8.48 -11.20
CA GLY A 71 -13.33 8.85 -9.81
C GLY A 71 -11.93 8.47 -9.31
N VAL A 72 -10.94 8.38 -10.21
CA VAL A 72 -9.55 8.01 -9.87
C VAL A 72 -8.96 8.87 -8.74
N HIS A 73 -9.33 10.14 -8.64
CA HIS A 73 -8.85 11.05 -7.59
C HIS A 73 -9.32 10.65 -6.18
N HIS A 74 -10.42 9.92 -6.06
CA HIS A 74 -10.96 9.40 -4.79
C HIS A 74 -10.66 7.92 -4.59
N TYR A 75 -9.89 7.32 -5.50
CA TYR A 75 -9.62 5.88 -5.43
C TYR A 75 -8.83 5.51 -4.18
N GLU A 76 -7.93 6.39 -3.77
CA GLU A 76 -7.10 6.19 -2.59
C GLU A 76 -7.93 6.15 -1.29
N GLU A 77 -9.12 6.77 -1.26
CA GLU A 77 -10.03 6.73 -0.12
C GLU A 77 -10.70 5.36 0.05
N ARG A 78 -10.76 4.55 -0.99
CA ARG A 78 -11.40 3.22 -0.95
C ARG A 78 -10.70 2.23 -0.01
N LEU A 79 -9.39 2.39 0.23
CA LEU A 79 -8.67 1.57 1.19
C LEU A 79 -8.75 2.07 2.64
N LEU A 80 -9.51 3.12 2.92
CA LEU A 80 -9.70 3.63 4.29
C LEU A 80 -10.37 2.59 5.22
N PHE A 81 -11.03 1.57 4.68
CA PHE A 81 -11.47 0.44 5.49
C PHE A 81 -10.30 -0.24 6.23
N ALA A 82 -9.05 -0.09 5.79
CA ALA A 82 -7.87 -0.57 6.50
C ALA A 82 -7.74 0.02 7.91
N LEU A 83 -8.39 1.15 8.19
CA LEU A 83 -8.46 1.74 9.53
C LEU A 83 -9.12 0.80 10.55
N ILE A 84 -9.89 -0.21 10.12
CA ILE A 84 -10.40 -1.27 11.00
C ILE A 84 -9.29 -1.98 11.78
N ARG A 85 -8.06 -2.00 11.27
CA ARG A 85 -6.90 -2.56 11.96
C ARG A 85 -6.56 -1.84 13.27
N LEU A 86 -6.96 -0.56 13.40
CA LEU A 86 -6.81 0.20 14.64
C LEU A 86 -7.74 -0.28 15.76
N ARG A 87 -8.63 -1.23 15.49
CA ARG A 87 -9.40 -1.95 16.53
C ARG A 87 -8.45 -2.67 17.51
N ASN A 88 -7.33 -3.18 17.02
CA ASN A 88 -6.28 -3.68 17.90
C ASN A 88 -5.51 -2.49 18.50
N PRO A 89 -5.47 -2.32 19.85
CA PRO A 89 -4.80 -1.20 20.51
C PRO A 89 -3.28 -1.17 20.29
N GLU A 90 -2.65 -2.30 19.96
CA GLU A 90 -1.22 -2.39 19.68
C GLU A 90 -0.86 -2.06 18.22
N THR A 91 -1.87 -1.88 17.36
CA THR A 91 -1.64 -1.54 15.95
C THR A 91 -1.50 -0.04 15.75
N ARG A 92 -0.45 0.38 15.05
CA ARG A 92 -0.28 1.73 14.50
C ARG A 92 -0.43 1.66 12.98
N LEU A 93 -0.97 2.73 12.39
CA LEU A 93 -1.21 2.77 10.96
C LEU A 93 -0.67 4.08 10.36
N ILE A 94 0.09 3.95 9.29
CA ILE A 94 0.56 5.06 8.46
C ILE A 94 -0.21 4.97 7.15
N TYR A 95 -0.92 6.02 6.78
CA TYR A 95 -1.71 6.08 5.54
C TYR A 95 -1.19 7.20 4.66
N VAL A 96 -0.90 6.90 3.40
CA VAL A 96 -0.34 7.87 2.45
C VAL A 96 -1.34 8.10 1.32
N THR A 97 -1.56 9.37 0.94
CA THR A 97 -2.47 9.75 -0.14
C THR A 97 -1.85 10.81 -1.06
N SER A 98 -2.41 10.95 -2.24
CA SER A 98 -2.03 12.02 -3.18
C SER A 98 -2.42 13.40 -2.64
N GLN A 99 -3.64 13.51 -2.10
CA GLN A 99 -4.18 14.73 -1.50
C GLN A 99 -4.54 14.48 -0.03
N PRO A 100 -4.52 15.50 0.82
CA PRO A 100 -4.95 15.37 2.20
C PRO A 100 -6.39 14.83 2.28
N LEU A 101 -6.61 13.85 3.14
CA LEU A 101 -7.95 13.36 3.44
C LEU A 101 -8.74 14.43 4.21
N HIS A 102 -10.02 14.55 3.88
CA HIS A 102 -10.89 15.43 4.66
C HIS A 102 -11.07 14.88 6.07
N PRO A 103 -10.92 15.71 7.13
CA PRO A 103 -10.98 15.22 8.52
C PRO A 103 -12.26 14.44 8.84
N SER A 104 -13.42 14.87 8.34
CA SER A 104 -14.69 14.20 8.60
C SER A 104 -14.77 12.79 7.98
N ILE A 105 -14.05 12.52 6.88
CA ILE A 105 -13.98 11.18 6.32
C ILE A 105 -13.19 10.27 7.26
N VAL A 106 -12.06 10.75 7.76
CA VAL A 106 -11.24 10.00 8.71
C VAL A 106 -12.01 9.76 10.01
N ASP A 107 -12.66 10.78 10.55
CA ASP A 107 -13.46 10.69 11.77
C ASP A 107 -14.59 9.66 11.60
N TYR A 108 -15.30 9.67 10.47
CA TYR A 108 -16.31 8.68 10.15
C TYR A 108 -15.79 7.24 10.27
N TYR A 109 -14.64 6.93 9.66
CA TYR A 109 -14.06 5.58 9.75
C TYR A 109 -13.58 5.22 11.15
N LEU A 110 -13.06 6.18 11.92
CA LEU A 110 -12.63 5.94 13.29
C LEU A 110 -13.81 5.72 14.25
N GLU A 111 -14.94 6.37 14.01
CA GLU A 111 -16.18 6.18 14.77
C GLU A 111 -16.82 4.80 14.53
N LEU A 112 -16.52 4.16 13.40
CA LEU A 112 -16.97 2.79 13.12
C LEU A 112 -16.24 1.70 13.92
N LEU A 113 -15.17 2.04 14.66
CA LEU A 113 -14.37 1.06 15.40
C LEU A 113 -15.10 0.63 16.68
N PRO A 114 -15.56 -0.64 16.78
CA PRO A 114 -16.30 -1.08 17.94
C PRO A 114 -15.41 -1.15 19.18
N GLY A 115 -15.84 -0.51 20.26
CA GLY A 115 -15.17 -0.58 21.56
C GLY A 115 -13.87 0.22 21.69
N ILE A 116 -13.48 0.98 20.68
CA ILE A 116 -12.29 1.84 20.71
C ILE A 116 -12.72 3.30 20.61
N PRO A 117 -12.37 4.16 21.56
CA PRO A 117 -12.57 5.60 21.43
C PRO A 117 -11.84 6.15 20.19
N SER A 118 -12.51 6.95 19.37
CA SER A 118 -11.93 7.50 18.14
C SER A 118 -10.66 8.32 18.39
N SER A 119 -10.55 9.01 19.54
CA SER A 119 -9.33 9.69 19.95
C SER A 119 -8.13 8.75 20.11
N HIS A 120 -8.31 7.60 20.76
CA HIS A 120 -7.26 6.60 20.95
C HIS A 120 -6.83 5.98 19.61
N ALA A 121 -7.76 5.74 18.70
CA ALA A 121 -7.42 5.28 17.35
C ALA A 121 -6.68 6.37 16.56
N ARG A 122 -7.09 7.63 16.71
CA ARG A 122 -6.46 8.79 16.06
C ARG A 122 -4.99 8.95 16.47
N ASP A 123 -4.66 8.75 17.75
CA ASP A 123 -3.28 8.84 18.27
C ASP A 123 -2.33 7.79 17.67
N ARG A 124 -2.89 6.76 17.06
CA ARG A 124 -2.16 5.66 16.42
C ARG A 124 -2.22 5.71 14.89
N LEU A 125 -2.76 6.78 14.32
CA LEU A 125 -2.90 7.01 12.89
C LEU A 125 -2.03 8.19 12.44
N ASP A 126 -1.02 7.91 11.63
CA ASP A 126 -0.22 8.92 10.95
C ASP A 126 -0.71 9.07 9.49
N LEU A 127 -1.07 10.29 9.09
CA LEU A 127 -1.52 10.61 7.74
C LEU A 127 -0.45 11.42 7.01
N PHE A 128 -0.07 10.96 5.82
CA PHE A 128 0.84 11.67 4.93
C PHE A 128 0.17 11.95 3.59
N SER A 129 0.59 13.03 2.94
CA SER A 129 0.14 13.36 1.60
C SER A 129 1.29 13.85 0.73
N THR A 130 1.23 13.50 -0.55
CA THR A 130 2.18 14.01 -1.53
C THR A 130 1.84 15.42 -2.00
N TYR A 131 0.62 15.90 -1.77
CA TYR A 131 0.09 17.17 -2.31
C TYR A 131 0.19 17.27 -3.83
N ASP A 132 -0.06 16.15 -4.51
CA ASP A 132 0.07 16.03 -5.95
C ASP A 132 -1.23 15.48 -6.55
N SER A 133 -1.96 16.33 -7.27
CA SER A 133 -3.22 15.99 -7.93
C SER A 133 -3.06 15.45 -9.36
N SER A 134 -1.80 15.24 -9.83
CA SER A 134 -1.57 14.67 -11.15
C SER A 134 -2.14 13.24 -11.26
N LEU A 135 -2.38 12.79 -12.50
CA LEU A 135 -2.90 11.45 -12.80
C LEU A 135 -1.83 10.35 -12.76
N ARG A 136 -0.69 10.60 -12.11
CA ARG A 136 0.33 9.57 -11.88
C ARG A 136 -0.07 8.66 -10.71
N SER A 137 0.48 7.45 -10.66
CA SER A 137 0.25 6.57 -9.52
C SER A 137 0.77 7.18 -8.20
N LEU A 138 0.13 6.84 -7.08
CA LEU A 138 0.58 7.35 -5.77
C LEU A 138 2.01 6.90 -5.46
N THR A 139 2.36 5.65 -5.78
CA THR A 139 3.71 5.12 -5.53
C THR A 139 4.77 5.91 -6.29
N GLU A 140 4.52 6.24 -7.57
CA GLU A 140 5.41 7.11 -8.35
C GLU A 140 5.60 8.48 -7.69
N LYS A 141 4.50 9.10 -7.24
CA LYS A 141 4.53 10.39 -6.52
C LYS A 141 5.35 10.33 -5.24
N ILE A 142 5.28 9.21 -4.49
CA ILE A 142 6.06 9.00 -3.29
C ILE A 142 7.54 8.85 -3.63
N LEU A 143 7.87 8.02 -4.64
CA LEU A 143 9.25 7.75 -5.07
C LEU A 143 9.98 9.02 -5.52
N ASP A 144 9.26 9.96 -6.15
CA ASP A 144 9.79 11.27 -6.54
C ASP A 144 10.05 12.23 -5.36
N ARG A 145 9.72 11.82 -4.11
CA ARG A 145 9.80 12.68 -2.93
C ARG A 145 10.69 12.09 -1.83
N PRO A 146 12.02 12.13 -1.97
CA PRO A 146 12.93 11.56 -0.98
C PRO A 146 12.73 12.07 0.45
N ARG A 147 12.28 13.34 0.59
CA ARG A 147 11.95 13.91 1.92
C ARG A 147 10.73 13.26 2.55
N LEU A 148 9.71 12.91 1.74
CA LEU A 148 8.53 12.20 2.22
C LEU A 148 8.89 10.78 2.63
N ILE A 149 9.66 10.07 1.80
CA ILE A 149 10.18 8.73 2.13
C ILE A 149 10.92 8.76 3.47
N ARG A 150 11.82 9.72 3.68
CA ARG A 150 12.54 9.85 4.95
C ARG A 150 11.58 10.06 6.13
N ARG A 151 10.62 10.97 6.00
CA ARG A 151 9.61 11.22 7.05
C ARG A 151 8.76 9.99 7.38
N ILE A 152 8.41 9.20 6.38
CA ILE A 152 7.71 7.92 6.57
C ILE A 152 8.64 6.94 7.28
N LYS A 153 9.89 6.80 6.82
CA LYS A 153 10.88 5.91 7.42
C LYS A 153 11.18 6.26 8.89
N ASP A 154 11.22 7.54 9.23
CA ASP A 154 11.42 8.01 10.63
C ASP A 154 10.26 7.59 11.57
N LYS A 155 9.09 7.24 11.02
CA LYS A 155 7.94 6.75 11.78
C LYS A 155 7.85 5.23 11.84
N ILE A 156 8.55 4.54 10.95
CA ILE A 156 8.51 3.10 10.82
C ILE A 156 9.49 2.45 11.80
N LYS A 157 9.04 1.34 12.38
CA LYS A 157 9.87 0.40 13.11
C LYS A 157 9.99 -0.86 12.25
N PRO A 158 11.12 -1.08 11.57
CA PRO A 158 11.23 -2.13 10.56
C PRO A 158 10.85 -3.53 11.06
N ASP A 159 11.18 -3.85 12.32
CA ASP A 159 10.89 -5.17 12.89
C ASP A 159 9.41 -5.42 13.19
N GLU A 160 8.60 -4.36 13.29
CA GLU A 160 7.18 -4.44 13.60
C GLU A 160 6.28 -4.09 12.39
N ALA A 161 6.89 -3.58 11.30
CA ALA A 161 6.17 -2.96 10.20
C ALA A 161 6.10 -3.83 8.94
N TYR A 162 5.02 -3.66 8.19
CA TYR A 162 4.87 -4.16 6.83
C TYR A 162 4.09 -3.18 5.97
N MET A 163 4.26 -3.28 4.65
CA MET A 163 3.53 -2.46 3.69
C MET A 163 2.35 -3.22 3.08
N THR A 164 1.23 -2.54 2.91
CA THR A 164 0.09 -3.02 2.12
C THR A 164 -0.25 -2.02 1.03
N CYS A 165 -0.50 -2.54 -0.17
CA CYS A 165 -0.83 -1.75 -1.35
C CYS A 165 -2.04 -2.36 -2.08
N TYR A 166 -2.59 -1.61 -3.03
CA TYR A 166 -3.73 -2.07 -3.81
C TYR A 166 -3.30 -3.07 -4.89
N ASN A 167 -2.27 -2.73 -5.65
CA ASN A 167 -1.61 -3.62 -6.59
C ASN A 167 -0.10 -3.54 -6.40
N SER A 168 0.60 -4.65 -6.66
CA SER A 168 2.04 -4.76 -6.49
C SER A 168 2.72 -4.77 -7.85
N THR A 169 3.57 -3.77 -8.09
CA THR A 169 4.40 -3.65 -9.28
C THR A 169 5.88 -3.48 -8.87
N ALA A 170 6.76 -3.31 -9.85
CA ALA A 170 8.16 -2.99 -9.57
C ALA A 170 8.33 -1.68 -8.76
N MET A 171 7.39 -0.73 -8.87
CA MET A 171 7.44 0.51 -8.10
C MET A 171 7.14 0.28 -6.62
N GLU A 172 6.15 -0.54 -6.28
CA GLU A 172 5.86 -0.91 -4.89
C GLU A 172 7.03 -1.68 -4.28
N LYS A 173 7.65 -2.57 -5.05
CA LYS A 173 8.87 -3.27 -4.63
C LYS A 173 10.01 -2.29 -4.33
N ASP A 174 10.28 -1.32 -5.22
CA ASP A 174 11.30 -0.29 -4.99
C ASP A 174 11.00 0.56 -3.74
N LEU A 175 9.74 0.94 -3.54
CA LEU A 175 9.32 1.68 -2.35
C LEU A 175 9.52 0.86 -1.08
N ALA A 176 9.12 -0.41 -1.07
CA ALA A 176 9.29 -1.33 0.05
C ALA A 176 10.76 -1.48 0.42
N GLN A 177 11.63 -1.67 -0.58
CA GLN A 177 13.09 -1.75 -0.37
C GLN A 177 13.68 -0.46 0.22
N LYS A 178 13.25 0.72 -0.25
CA LYS A 178 13.71 2.01 0.29
C LYS A 178 13.28 2.25 1.74
N LEU A 179 12.17 1.63 2.14
CA LEU A 179 11.62 1.74 3.48
C LEU A 179 12.06 0.58 4.42
N ASP A 180 12.79 -0.42 3.90
CA ASP A 180 13.14 -1.68 4.57
C ASP A 180 11.88 -2.43 5.07
N LEU A 181 10.84 -2.52 4.21
CA LEU A 181 9.57 -3.16 4.49
C LEU A 181 9.28 -4.35 3.57
N THR A 182 8.41 -5.23 4.05
CA THR A 182 7.86 -6.35 3.28
C THR A 182 6.49 -6.01 2.75
#